data_3d84cbfd4c951831c4365b18da6e3503
#
_entry.id   3d84cbfd4c951831c4365b18da6e3503
#
_cell.length_a   1.000
_cell.length_b   1.000
_cell.length_c   1.000
_cell.angle_alpha   90.00
_cell.angle_beta   90.00
_cell.angle_gamma   90.00
#
_symmetry.space_group_name_H-M   'P 1'
#
loop_
_entity.id
_entity.type
_entity.pdbx_description
1 polymer ?
#
loop_
_entity_poly.entity_id
_entity_poly.type
_entity_poly.pdbx_seq_one_letter_code
_entity_poly.pdbx_strand_id
1 'polypeptide(L)'
;SRTGRSLQAVEKLGYMPIYEKENAFEYFDRYDQIAIVDSDIYIKSTAPDIFLDLSQDYDFGGVVERELPLNHKYKNKITKYSRSAFTNLKDVDWRWNNLGAEFYNMGLMVMNKSFAKYLNGQTPKEFITRPEFKDFVDGVGFFKWSTDQMLLNWFVKKEKMKCKNMDWRWNSLYTAVEKHKQKESYFVHFFLRDHLPQRGENIEEILKKI
;
A
#
# COMPACT_ATOMS: atom_id res chain seq x y z
N SER A 1 -12.09 12.02 -13.09
CA SER A 1 -13.46 11.54 -13.27
C SER A 1 -13.51 10.05 -12.97
N ARG A 2 -14.36 9.64 -12.05
CA ARG A 2 -14.65 8.22 -11.83
C ARG A 2 -15.18 7.64 -13.14
N THR A 3 -14.68 6.50 -13.57
CA THR A 3 -15.24 5.80 -14.73
C THR A 3 -16.65 5.30 -14.41
N GLY A 4 -17.52 5.09 -15.40
CA GLY A 4 -18.87 4.57 -15.18
C GLY A 4 -18.90 3.26 -14.37
N ARG A 5 -17.91 2.38 -14.55
CA ARG A 5 -17.76 1.15 -13.74
C ARG A 5 -17.49 1.44 -12.27
N SER A 6 -16.65 2.44 -11.97
CA SER A 6 -16.38 2.85 -10.59
C SER A 6 -17.61 3.45 -9.92
N LEU A 7 -18.44 4.21 -10.66
CA LEU A 7 -19.69 4.76 -10.13
C LEU A 7 -20.67 3.65 -9.74
N GLN A 8 -20.90 2.67 -10.63
CA GLN A 8 -21.78 1.54 -10.35
C GLN A 8 -21.31 0.72 -9.13
N ALA A 9 -20.00 0.52 -8.99
CA ALA A 9 -19.44 -0.17 -7.83
C ALA A 9 -19.65 0.64 -6.54
N VAL A 10 -19.44 1.94 -6.57
CA VAL A 10 -19.68 2.82 -5.42
C VAL A 10 -21.17 2.85 -5.04
N GLU A 11 -22.08 2.87 -5.99
CA GLU A 11 -23.52 2.78 -5.73
C GLU A 11 -23.90 1.48 -5.02
N LYS A 12 -23.28 0.36 -5.42
CA LYS A 12 -23.55 -0.95 -4.83
C LYS A 12 -22.91 -1.17 -3.46
N LEU A 13 -21.65 -0.75 -3.31
CA LEU A 13 -20.84 -1.01 -2.11
C LEU A 13 -20.91 0.12 -1.07
N GLY A 14 -21.22 1.34 -1.50
CA GLY A 14 -21.13 2.54 -0.69
C GLY A 14 -19.72 3.15 -0.63
N TYR A 15 -18.71 2.50 -1.24
CA TYR A 15 -17.32 2.96 -1.30
C TYR A 15 -16.61 2.47 -2.57
N MET A 16 -15.42 2.96 -2.83
CA MET A 16 -14.62 2.55 -3.99
C MET A 16 -14.09 1.11 -3.83
N PRO A 17 -14.10 0.30 -4.91
CA PRO A 17 -13.62 -1.09 -4.86
C PRO A 17 -12.18 -1.27 -4.38
N ILE A 18 -11.38 -0.22 -4.43
CA ILE A 18 -9.99 -0.27 -3.94
C ILE A 18 -9.90 -0.60 -2.44
N TYR A 19 -10.97 -0.35 -1.69
CA TYR A 19 -11.07 -0.65 -0.26
C TYR A 19 -11.54 -2.09 0.04
N GLU A 20 -11.80 -2.90 -0.99
CA GLU A 20 -12.19 -4.30 -0.80
C GLU A 20 -11.07 -5.18 -0.23
N LYS A 21 -9.83 -4.74 -0.36
CA LYS A 21 -8.69 -5.47 0.21
C LYS A 21 -8.67 -5.49 1.73
N GLU A 22 -9.31 -4.52 2.38
CA GLU A 22 -9.47 -4.47 3.83
C GLU A 22 -10.38 -5.60 4.36
N ASN A 23 -11.15 -6.27 3.49
CA ASN A 23 -11.89 -7.47 3.87
C ASN A 23 -10.96 -8.58 4.41
N ALA A 24 -9.69 -8.54 4.06
CA ALA A 24 -8.68 -9.45 4.62
C ALA A 24 -8.53 -9.33 6.16
N PHE A 25 -8.96 -8.23 6.78
CA PHE A 25 -8.91 -8.06 8.23
C PHE A 25 -9.80 -9.06 8.99
N GLU A 26 -10.80 -9.66 8.34
CA GLU A 26 -11.59 -10.76 8.93
C GLU A 26 -10.72 -11.97 9.28
N TYR A 27 -9.62 -12.16 8.59
CA TYR A 27 -8.75 -13.31 8.81
C TYR A 27 -7.92 -13.25 10.08
N PHE A 28 -7.89 -12.13 10.80
CA PHE A 28 -7.27 -12.08 12.13
C PHE A 28 -7.92 -12.99 13.16
N ASP A 29 -9.14 -13.43 12.93
CA ASP A 29 -9.78 -14.44 13.79
C ASP A 29 -9.11 -15.82 13.65
N ARG A 30 -8.46 -16.07 12.51
CA ARG A 30 -7.92 -17.39 12.15
C ARG A 30 -6.39 -17.44 12.11
N TYR A 31 -5.74 -16.31 11.85
CA TYR A 31 -4.31 -16.24 11.62
C TYR A 31 -3.64 -15.21 12.53
N ASP A 32 -2.43 -15.51 12.95
CA ASP A 32 -1.62 -14.61 13.77
C ASP A 32 -0.92 -13.53 12.95
N GLN A 33 -0.74 -13.79 11.64
CA GLN A 33 -0.21 -12.84 10.68
C GLN A 33 -1.00 -12.94 9.37
N ILE A 34 -1.20 -11.79 8.73
CA ILE A 34 -1.76 -11.71 7.37
C ILE A 34 -0.89 -10.82 6.49
N ALA A 35 -0.82 -11.17 5.21
CA ALA A 35 -0.21 -10.32 4.19
C ALA A 35 -1.26 -9.99 3.13
N ILE A 36 -1.43 -8.70 2.83
CA ILE A 36 -2.28 -8.23 1.74
C ILE A 36 -1.36 -7.77 0.62
N VAL A 37 -1.60 -8.32 -0.57
CA VAL A 37 -0.78 -8.07 -1.76
C VAL A 37 -1.68 -7.60 -2.89
N ASP A 38 -1.32 -6.49 -3.54
CA ASP A 38 -2.06 -6.00 -4.71
C ASP A 38 -1.98 -7.01 -5.87
N SER A 39 -3.05 -7.09 -6.66
CA SER A 39 -3.19 -8.07 -7.74
C SER A 39 -2.21 -7.87 -8.91
N ASP A 40 -1.53 -6.75 -8.96
CA ASP A 40 -0.49 -6.42 -9.93
C ASP A 40 0.95 -6.62 -9.38
N ILE A 41 1.08 -7.41 -8.32
CA ILE A 41 2.38 -7.84 -7.78
C ILE A 41 2.68 -9.28 -8.22
N TYR A 42 3.86 -9.45 -8.80
CA TYR A 42 4.44 -10.75 -9.10
C TYR A 42 5.35 -11.22 -7.96
N ILE A 43 5.04 -12.37 -7.39
CA ILE A 43 5.82 -13.02 -6.34
C ILE A 43 6.79 -13.99 -6.99
N LYS A 44 8.10 -13.77 -6.83
CA LYS A 44 9.11 -14.69 -7.36
C LYS A 44 9.12 -15.99 -6.57
N SER A 45 9.31 -17.11 -7.26
CA SER A 45 9.40 -18.43 -6.60
C SER A 45 10.59 -18.55 -5.65
N THR A 46 11.59 -17.68 -5.78
CA THR A 46 12.78 -17.59 -4.91
C THR A 46 12.60 -16.63 -3.74
N ALA A 47 11.42 -16.00 -3.60
CA ALA A 47 11.16 -15.12 -2.48
C ALA A 47 11.19 -15.92 -1.16
N PRO A 48 11.85 -15.40 -0.12
CA PRO A 48 11.79 -16.02 1.20
C PRO A 48 10.40 -15.89 1.81
N ASP A 49 10.19 -16.50 2.97
CA ASP A 49 8.95 -16.36 3.71
C ASP A 49 8.83 -14.95 4.30
N ILE A 50 7.85 -14.17 3.82
CA ILE A 50 7.64 -12.79 4.24
C ILE A 50 7.22 -12.68 5.70
N PHE A 51 6.55 -13.69 6.25
CA PHE A 51 6.10 -13.69 7.63
C PHE A 51 7.24 -13.76 8.64
N LEU A 52 8.40 -14.29 8.23
CA LEU A 52 9.61 -14.28 9.06
C LEU A 52 10.26 -12.90 9.14
N ASP A 53 9.95 -11.99 8.22
CA ASP A 53 10.53 -10.65 8.20
C ASP A 53 9.80 -9.66 9.12
N LEU A 54 8.57 -9.93 9.53
CA LEU A 54 7.84 -9.11 10.49
C LEU A 54 7.78 -9.78 11.87
N SER A 55 8.64 -9.36 12.81
CA SER A 55 8.60 -9.89 14.17
C SER A 55 7.29 -9.50 14.89
N GLN A 56 6.89 -10.31 15.88
CA GLN A 56 5.67 -10.09 16.66
C GLN A 56 5.65 -8.78 17.48
N ASP A 57 6.80 -8.10 17.59
CA ASP A 57 6.90 -6.81 18.24
C ASP A 57 6.28 -5.64 17.46
N TYR A 58 5.98 -5.83 16.20
CA TYR A 58 5.39 -4.82 15.34
C TYR A 58 3.91 -5.12 15.08
N ASP A 59 3.13 -4.06 14.88
CA ASP A 59 1.73 -4.19 14.48
C ASP A 59 1.61 -4.31 12.96
N PHE A 60 2.47 -3.57 12.22
CA PHE A 60 2.41 -3.39 10.79
C PHE A 60 3.81 -3.38 10.18
N GLY A 61 3.93 -3.97 8.99
CA GLY A 61 5.12 -3.89 8.13
C GLY A 61 4.75 -3.49 6.71
N GLY A 62 5.51 -2.57 6.16
CA GLY A 62 5.37 -2.12 4.78
C GLY A 62 6.66 -1.55 4.25
N VAL A 63 6.73 -1.28 2.96
CA VAL A 63 7.91 -0.70 2.32
C VAL A 63 7.74 0.80 2.17
N VAL A 64 8.67 1.58 2.71
CA VAL A 64 8.68 3.04 2.57
C VAL A 64 9.12 3.42 1.17
N GLU A 65 8.24 4.06 0.40
CA GLU A 65 8.45 4.33 -1.03
C GLU A 65 9.76 5.06 -1.37
N ARG A 66 10.15 6.04 -0.56
CA ARG A 66 11.35 6.84 -0.83
C ARG A 66 12.67 6.10 -0.56
N GLU A 67 12.61 4.99 0.18
CA GLU A 67 13.76 4.16 0.50
C GLU A 67 14.03 3.06 -0.53
N LEU A 68 13.12 2.94 -1.50
CA LEU A 68 13.37 2.14 -2.70
C LEU A 68 14.61 2.67 -3.45
N PRO A 69 15.42 1.81 -4.08
CA PRO A 69 16.50 2.20 -4.96
C PRO A 69 15.94 2.79 -6.26
N LEU A 70 15.37 4.00 -6.14
CA LEU A 70 14.63 4.67 -7.21
C LEU A 70 15.59 5.26 -8.25
N ASN A 71 15.23 5.08 -9.52
CA ASN A 71 15.87 5.83 -10.58
C ASN A 71 15.56 7.34 -10.43
N HIS A 72 16.46 8.17 -10.91
CA HIS A 72 16.42 9.62 -10.71
C HIS A 72 15.09 10.27 -11.12
N LYS A 73 14.47 9.79 -12.19
CA LYS A 73 13.18 10.30 -12.68
C LYS A 73 12.06 10.13 -11.65
N TYR A 74 12.02 9.00 -10.96
CA TYR A 74 10.96 8.69 -10.01
C TYR A 74 11.22 9.23 -8.62
N LYS A 75 12.47 9.40 -8.21
CA LYS A 75 12.82 9.91 -6.89
C LYS A 75 12.10 11.20 -6.55
N ASN A 76 12.19 12.20 -7.45
CA ASN A 76 11.52 13.47 -7.26
C ASN A 76 9.99 13.36 -7.31
N LYS A 77 9.45 12.51 -8.18
CA LYS A 77 8.00 12.28 -8.31
C LYS A 77 7.42 11.68 -7.03
N ILE A 78 8.03 10.66 -6.49
CA ILE A 78 7.59 9.98 -5.26
C ILE A 78 7.73 10.89 -4.05
N THR A 79 8.85 11.62 -3.92
CA THR A 79 9.04 12.59 -2.84
C THR A 79 8.00 13.71 -2.88
N LYS A 80 7.68 14.22 -4.08
CA LYS A 80 6.65 15.26 -4.25
C LYS A 80 5.27 14.73 -3.91
N TYR A 81 4.96 13.51 -4.31
CA TYR A 81 3.67 12.88 -4.03
C TYR A 81 3.45 12.67 -2.53
N SER A 82 4.39 12.06 -1.83
CA SER A 82 4.30 11.83 -0.40
C SER A 82 4.22 13.16 0.38
N ARG A 83 5.01 14.17 0.00
CA ARG A 83 4.88 15.50 0.58
C ARG A 83 3.49 16.09 0.42
N SER A 84 2.95 16.08 -0.79
CA SER A 84 1.62 16.65 -1.05
C SER A 84 0.53 15.89 -0.31
N ALA A 85 0.68 14.57 -0.15
CA ALA A 85 -0.23 13.76 0.65
C ALA A 85 -0.25 14.20 2.12
N PHE A 86 0.92 14.42 2.70
CA PHE A 86 1.05 14.75 4.12
C PHE A 86 0.65 16.16 4.51
N THR A 87 0.94 17.16 3.68
CA THR A 87 0.65 18.58 4.00
C THR A 87 -0.84 18.87 4.23
N ASN A 88 -1.72 17.99 3.79
CA ASN A 88 -3.17 18.15 3.91
C ASN A 88 -3.80 17.25 4.97
N LEU A 89 -3.02 16.39 5.62
CA LEU A 89 -3.50 15.55 6.70
C LEU A 89 -3.34 16.31 8.02
N LYS A 90 -4.46 16.73 8.59
CA LYS A 90 -4.53 17.35 9.91
C LYS A 90 -4.50 16.26 10.99
N ASP A 91 -4.18 16.65 12.19
CA ASP A 91 -4.26 15.82 13.40
C ASP A 91 -3.23 14.67 13.50
N VAL A 92 -2.23 14.66 12.65
CA VAL A 92 -1.12 13.69 12.69
C VAL A 92 0.21 14.43 12.67
N ASP A 93 1.11 14.05 13.55
CA ASP A 93 2.48 14.58 13.54
C ASP A 93 3.27 13.96 12.37
N TRP A 94 3.36 14.71 11.29
CA TRP A 94 4.13 14.38 10.11
C TRP A 94 5.55 14.90 10.15
N ARG A 95 6.07 15.18 11.34
CA ARG A 95 7.44 15.64 11.46
C ARG A 95 8.39 14.69 10.76
N TRP A 96 9.18 15.32 9.95
CA TRP A 96 10.17 14.68 9.12
C TRP A 96 11.42 14.48 9.98
N ASN A 97 11.86 13.25 10.14
CA ASN A 97 13.27 13.04 10.44
C ASN A 97 14.10 13.56 9.24
N ASN A 98 15.41 13.51 9.30
CA ASN A 98 16.30 14.01 8.23
C ASN A 98 15.97 13.51 6.81
N LEU A 99 15.15 12.47 6.69
CA LEU A 99 14.76 11.82 5.45
C LEU A 99 13.30 12.07 5.07
N GLY A 100 12.49 12.74 5.90
CA GLY A 100 11.06 12.97 5.70
C GLY A 100 10.17 11.88 6.30
N ALA A 101 8.87 12.09 6.32
CA ALA A 101 7.90 11.16 6.88
C ALA A 101 7.92 9.81 6.14
N GLU A 102 7.78 8.74 6.87
CA GLU A 102 7.58 7.42 6.31
C GLU A 102 6.21 7.36 5.62
N PHE A 103 6.23 7.02 4.36
CA PHE A 103 5.04 6.81 3.55
C PHE A 103 5.15 5.42 2.91
N TYR A 104 4.35 4.51 3.41
CA TYR A 104 4.36 3.12 2.99
C TYR A 104 3.61 2.96 1.68
N ASN A 105 4.15 2.16 0.77
CA ASN A 105 3.41 1.69 -0.39
C ASN A 105 2.48 0.55 0.04
N MET A 106 1.18 0.77 -0.04
CA MET A 106 0.16 -0.16 0.44
C MET A 106 -0.19 -1.27 -0.58
N GLY A 107 0.60 -1.41 -1.62
CA GLY A 107 0.54 -2.59 -2.49
C GLY A 107 0.99 -3.88 -1.80
N LEU A 108 1.77 -3.73 -0.72
CA LEU A 108 2.10 -4.81 0.20
C LEU A 108 1.95 -4.32 1.63
N MET A 109 1.18 -5.05 2.41
CA MET A 109 1.01 -4.85 3.85
C MET A 109 1.17 -6.19 4.55
N VAL A 110 2.01 -6.25 5.57
CA VAL A 110 2.11 -7.41 6.46
C VAL A 110 1.71 -6.97 7.86
N MET A 111 0.84 -7.70 8.49
CA MET A 111 0.29 -7.31 9.78
C MET A 111 0.28 -8.49 10.75
N ASN A 112 0.64 -8.23 11.98
CA ASN A 112 0.45 -9.16 13.07
C ASN A 112 -0.96 -9.05 13.65
N LYS A 113 -1.41 -10.06 14.37
CA LYS A 113 -2.71 -10.09 15.04
C LYS A 113 -2.92 -8.91 15.99
N SER A 114 -1.84 -8.31 16.50
CA SER A 114 -1.90 -7.10 17.30
C SER A 114 -2.50 -5.89 16.56
N PHE A 115 -2.49 -5.89 15.22
CA PHE A 115 -3.18 -4.89 14.40
C PHE A 115 -4.71 -4.88 14.68
N ALA A 116 -5.31 -6.04 14.98
CA ALA A 116 -6.75 -6.17 15.19
C ALA A 116 -7.28 -5.27 16.32
N LYS A 117 -6.44 -4.92 17.31
CA LYS A 117 -6.84 -4.00 18.39
C LYS A 117 -7.29 -2.63 17.88
N TYR A 118 -6.74 -2.17 16.75
CA TYR A 118 -7.08 -0.88 16.14
C TYR A 118 -8.36 -0.92 15.31
N LEU A 119 -8.85 -2.12 15.01
CA LEU A 119 -10.14 -2.29 14.34
C LEU A 119 -11.32 -2.12 15.32
N ASN A 120 -11.07 -2.14 16.63
CA ASN A 120 -12.07 -1.96 17.69
C ASN A 120 -13.25 -2.95 17.59
N GLY A 121 -12.99 -4.18 17.16
CA GLY A 121 -14.03 -5.22 16.98
C GLY A 121 -14.97 -4.98 15.80
N GLN A 122 -14.67 -4.00 14.95
CA GLN A 122 -15.46 -3.68 13.76
C GLN A 122 -15.20 -4.66 12.63
N THR A 123 -16.25 -4.92 11.85
CA THR A 123 -16.12 -5.57 10.55
C THR A 123 -15.32 -4.69 9.58
N PRO A 124 -14.73 -5.23 8.52
CA PRO A 124 -14.03 -4.44 7.51
C PRO A 124 -14.88 -3.31 6.93
N LYS A 125 -16.18 -3.57 6.70
CA LYS A 125 -17.11 -2.57 6.21
C LYS A 125 -17.33 -1.42 7.21
N GLU A 126 -17.53 -1.73 8.48
CA GLU A 126 -17.67 -0.72 9.53
C GLU A 126 -16.37 0.07 9.70
N PHE A 127 -15.22 -0.60 9.58
CA PHE A 127 -13.92 0.07 9.59
C PHE A 127 -13.81 1.12 8.49
N ILE A 128 -14.05 0.74 7.22
CA ILE A 128 -13.95 1.65 6.07
C ILE A 128 -15.00 2.78 6.13
N THR A 129 -16.14 2.54 6.73
CA THR A 129 -17.21 3.55 6.86
C THR A 129 -17.10 4.42 8.11
N ARG A 130 -15.98 4.37 8.84
CA ARG A 130 -15.74 5.27 9.98
C ARG A 130 -15.92 6.75 9.55
N PRO A 131 -16.54 7.59 10.39
CA PRO A 131 -16.73 9.00 10.06
C PRO A 131 -15.44 9.74 9.70
N GLU A 132 -14.35 9.44 10.39
CA GLU A 132 -13.05 10.04 10.12
C GLU A 132 -12.41 9.64 8.79
N PHE A 133 -12.86 8.55 8.18
CA PHE A 133 -12.38 8.11 6.86
C PHE A 133 -13.18 8.70 5.70
N LYS A 134 -14.30 9.34 6.00
CA LYS A 134 -15.27 9.77 4.99
C LYS A 134 -14.65 10.58 3.84
N ASP A 135 -13.84 11.57 4.15
CA ASP A 135 -13.22 12.41 3.11
C ASP A 135 -12.26 11.63 2.21
N PHE A 136 -11.55 10.64 2.78
CA PHE A 136 -10.68 9.74 1.99
C PHE A 136 -11.52 8.85 1.08
N VAL A 137 -12.53 8.21 1.63
CA VAL A 137 -13.38 7.24 0.92
C VAL A 137 -14.23 7.92 -0.15
N ASP A 138 -14.78 9.07 0.14
CA ASP A 138 -15.57 9.88 -0.81
C ASP A 138 -14.69 10.57 -1.85
N GLY A 139 -13.40 10.73 -1.58
CA GLY A 139 -12.47 11.41 -2.46
C GLY A 139 -12.82 12.87 -2.69
N VAL A 140 -13.16 13.59 -1.62
CA VAL A 140 -13.59 15.01 -1.66
C VAL A 140 -12.36 15.93 -1.66
N GLY A 141 -12.41 17.00 -2.44
CA GLY A 141 -11.39 18.05 -2.46
C GLY A 141 -9.99 17.50 -2.78
N PHE A 142 -9.06 17.70 -1.86
CA PHE A 142 -7.69 17.20 -2.00
C PHE A 142 -7.64 15.67 -2.07
N PHE A 143 -8.54 14.98 -1.40
CA PHE A 143 -8.62 13.52 -1.39
C PHE A 143 -9.23 12.93 -2.67
N LYS A 144 -9.51 13.74 -3.69
CA LYS A 144 -10.00 13.29 -5.01
C LYS A 144 -9.19 12.16 -5.62
N TRP A 145 -7.91 12.14 -5.31
CA TRP A 145 -6.95 11.12 -5.75
C TRP A 145 -6.52 10.20 -4.61
N SER A 146 -7.19 10.33 -3.46
CA SER A 146 -6.96 9.46 -2.33
C SER A 146 -7.26 8.03 -2.72
N THR A 147 -6.35 7.19 -2.34
CA THR A 147 -6.47 5.74 -2.41
C THR A 147 -6.42 5.21 -0.99
N ASP A 148 -6.67 3.93 -0.83
CA ASP A 148 -6.38 3.19 0.39
C ASP A 148 -5.00 3.51 0.97
N GLN A 149 -4.01 3.73 0.10
CA GLN A 149 -2.65 4.09 0.53
C GLN A 149 -2.60 5.36 1.37
N MET A 150 -3.34 6.42 1.02
CA MET A 150 -3.37 7.64 1.83
C MET A 150 -4.10 7.42 3.15
N LEU A 151 -5.26 6.78 3.12
CA LEU A 151 -6.05 6.47 4.31
C LEU A 151 -5.24 5.63 5.30
N LEU A 152 -4.65 4.53 4.85
CA LEU A 152 -3.94 3.62 5.72
C LEU A 152 -2.65 4.22 6.27
N ASN A 153 -1.90 5.01 5.48
CA ASN A 153 -0.76 5.76 6.02
C ASN A 153 -1.17 6.74 7.11
N TRP A 154 -2.29 7.44 6.92
CA TRP A 154 -2.84 8.32 7.94
C TRP A 154 -3.26 7.52 9.19
N PHE A 155 -4.00 6.43 9.00
CA PHE A 155 -4.50 5.58 10.09
C PHE A 155 -3.35 5.01 10.94
N VAL A 156 -2.35 4.43 10.29
CA VAL A 156 -1.15 3.88 10.96
C VAL A 156 -0.46 4.93 11.83
N LYS A 157 -0.34 6.16 11.35
CA LYS A 157 0.27 7.26 12.10
C LYS A 157 -0.63 7.78 13.22
N LYS A 158 -1.93 7.95 12.97
CA LYS A 158 -2.91 8.40 13.95
C LYS A 158 -2.95 7.46 15.14
N GLU A 159 -3.00 6.18 14.90
CA GLU A 159 -3.04 5.14 15.92
C GLU A 159 -1.66 4.88 16.57
N LYS A 160 -0.61 5.55 16.12
CA LYS A 160 0.77 5.37 16.62
C LYS A 160 1.20 3.91 16.61
N MET A 161 0.84 3.17 15.56
CA MET A 161 1.17 1.78 15.42
C MET A 161 2.68 1.56 15.42
N LYS A 162 3.11 0.45 15.98
CA LYS A 162 4.51 0.05 15.93
C LYS A 162 4.81 -0.57 14.55
N CYS A 163 5.41 0.23 13.69
CA CYS A 163 5.64 -0.12 12.28
C CYS A 163 7.07 -0.53 12.01
N LYS A 164 7.23 -1.52 11.13
CA LYS A 164 8.52 -1.88 10.53
C LYS A 164 8.59 -1.39 9.10
N ASN A 165 9.66 -0.67 8.76
CA ASN A 165 10.04 -0.48 7.37
C ASN A 165 10.70 -1.76 6.88
N MET A 166 10.01 -2.48 5.99
CA MET A 166 10.49 -3.72 5.41
C MET A 166 11.49 -3.44 4.27
N ASP A 167 12.33 -4.42 3.98
CA ASP A 167 13.29 -4.32 2.87
C ASP A 167 12.56 -4.02 1.55
N TRP A 168 13.13 -3.13 0.75
CA TRP A 168 12.56 -2.69 -0.52
C TRP A 168 12.28 -3.83 -1.51
N ARG A 169 13.00 -4.95 -1.40
CA ARG A 169 12.82 -6.13 -2.26
C ARG A 169 11.44 -6.75 -2.15
N TRP A 170 10.74 -6.50 -1.04
CA TRP A 170 9.38 -6.99 -0.81
C TRP A 170 8.30 -6.24 -1.61
N ASN A 171 8.58 -5.02 -2.08
CA ASN A 171 7.61 -4.26 -2.88
C ASN A 171 8.35 -3.38 -3.90
N SER A 172 9.06 -4.02 -4.79
CA SER A 172 9.89 -3.38 -5.80
C SER A 172 9.05 -2.85 -6.95
N LEU A 173 8.92 -1.53 -7.06
CA LEU A 173 8.16 -0.87 -8.13
C LEU A 173 8.88 -1.02 -9.47
N TYR A 174 8.34 -1.85 -10.38
CA TYR A 174 8.98 -2.28 -11.64
C TYR A 174 9.55 -1.14 -12.48
N THR A 175 8.81 -0.02 -12.57
CA THR A 175 9.22 1.12 -13.40
C THR A 175 10.02 2.18 -12.65
N ALA A 176 9.99 2.14 -11.34
CA ALA A 176 10.60 3.15 -10.48
C ALA A 176 11.98 2.75 -9.94
N VAL A 177 12.13 1.46 -9.63
CA VAL A 177 13.41 0.90 -9.17
C VAL A 177 14.42 0.85 -10.32
N GLU A 178 15.68 1.06 -10.01
CA GLU A 178 16.79 0.95 -10.97
C GLU A 178 16.84 -0.44 -11.60
N LYS A 179 16.97 -0.51 -12.93
CA LYS A 179 16.87 -1.77 -13.68
C LYS A 179 17.83 -2.86 -13.20
N HIS A 180 19.06 -2.49 -12.83
CA HIS A 180 20.05 -3.44 -12.38
C HIS A 180 19.71 -4.06 -11.02
N LYS A 181 18.85 -3.38 -10.22
CA LYS A 181 18.38 -3.83 -8.91
C LYS A 181 17.16 -4.77 -9.00
N GLN A 182 16.41 -4.74 -10.08
CA GLN A 182 15.16 -5.51 -10.19
C GLN A 182 15.36 -7.03 -10.00
N LYS A 183 16.52 -7.56 -10.36
CA LYS A 183 16.84 -8.98 -10.16
C LYS A 183 16.91 -9.38 -8.67
N GLU A 184 17.21 -8.43 -7.79
CA GLU A 184 17.30 -8.65 -6.35
C GLU A 184 15.91 -8.70 -5.68
N SER A 185 14.86 -8.23 -6.38
CA SER A 185 13.49 -8.13 -5.84
C SER A 185 12.93 -9.51 -5.50
N TYR A 186 12.18 -9.58 -4.40
CA TYR A 186 11.35 -10.73 -4.04
C TYR A 186 9.97 -10.63 -4.66
N PHE A 187 9.34 -9.45 -4.51
CA PHE A 187 8.05 -9.12 -5.10
C PHE A 187 8.22 -7.94 -6.06
N VAL A 188 7.64 -8.05 -7.24
CA VAL A 188 7.72 -7.02 -8.29
C VAL A 188 6.35 -6.43 -8.52
N HIS A 189 6.19 -5.15 -8.22
CA HIS A 189 4.94 -4.42 -8.30
C HIS A 189 4.83 -3.63 -9.61
N PHE A 190 3.86 -3.98 -10.45
CA PHE A 190 3.58 -3.37 -11.76
C PHE A 190 2.56 -2.22 -11.65
N PHE A 191 2.82 -1.26 -10.81
CA PHE A 191 1.85 -0.24 -10.36
C PHE A 191 1.44 0.81 -11.41
N LEU A 192 2.08 0.88 -12.57
CA LEU A 192 1.76 1.84 -13.62
C LEU A 192 1.17 1.13 -14.84
N ARG A 193 -0.07 1.49 -15.20
CA ARG A 193 -0.82 0.92 -16.32
C ARG A 193 -0.06 0.93 -17.66
N ASP A 194 0.74 1.97 -17.90
CA ASP A 194 1.49 2.14 -19.17
C ASP A 194 2.57 1.07 -19.38
N HIS A 195 2.84 0.28 -18.35
CA HIS A 195 3.86 -0.75 -18.36
C HIS A 195 3.32 -2.15 -18.12
N LEU A 196 1.99 -2.27 -17.92
CA LEU A 196 1.34 -3.57 -17.88
C LEU A 196 1.05 -4.04 -19.30
N PRO A 197 1.19 -5.33 -19.58
CA PRO A 197 0.74 -5.93 -20.82
C PRO A 197 -0.77 -5.65 -20.99
N GLN A 198 -1.12 -4.81 -21.95
CA GLN A 198 -2.52 -4.36 -22.07
C GLN A 198 -3.38 -5.29 -22.92
N ARG A 199 -2.77 -6.18 -23.70
CA ARG A 199 -3.49 -6.97 -24.73
C ARG A 199 -2.88 -8.36 -24.96
N GLY A 200 -2.49 -9.06 -23.93
CA GLY A 200 -1.90 -10.40 -24.11
C GLY A 200 -0.45 -10.38 -24.58
N GLU A 201 0.24 -9.26 -24.40
CA GLU A 201 1.69 -9.22 -24.50
C GLU A 201 2.26 -10.31 -23.58
N ASN A 202 3.33 -10.95 -24.03
CA ASN A 202 3.87 -12.11 -23.35
C ASN A 202 4.44 -11.73 -21.99
N ILE A 203 3.66 -11.88 -20.94
CA ILE A 203 4.09 -11.67 -19.54
C ILE A 203 5.36 -12.46 -19.25
N GLU A 204 5.51 -13.66 -19.79
CA GLU A 204 6.69 -14.50 -19.60
C GLU A 204 7.97 -13.82 -20.09
N GLU A 205 7.92 -13.03 -21.16
CA GLU A 205 9.09 -12.28 -21.63
C GLU A 205 9.49 -11.15 -20.69
N ILE A 206 8.52 -10.52 -20.03
CA ILE A 206 8.77 -9.51 -19.01
C ILE A 206 9.36 -10.18 -17.78
N LEU A 207 8.78 -11.30 -17.34
CA LEU A 207 9.23 -12.03 -16.17
C LEU A 207 10.65 -12.60 -16.32
N LYS A 208 11.07 -12.96 -17.53
CA LYS A 208 12.45 -13.39 -17.81
C LYS A 208 13.49 -12.27 -17.63
N LYS A 209 13.07 -11.01 -17.63
CA LYS A 209 13.95 -9.84 -17.51
C LYS A 209 14.11 -9.36 -16.06
N ILE A 210 13.32 -9.86 -15.17
CA ILE A 210 13.27 -9.53 -13.74
C ILE A 210 13.58 -10.76 -12.88
#